data_84dfcf54d4d6c595fc0d9d6cf756bdbc
#
_entry.id   84dfcf54d4d6c595fc0d9d6cf756bdbc
#
_cell.length_a   1.000
_cell.length_b   1.000
_cell.length_c   1.000
_cell.angle_alpha   90.00
_cell.angle_beta   90.00
_cell.angle_gamma   90.00
#
_symmetry.space_group_name_H-M   'P 1'
#
loop_
_entity.id
_entity.type
_entity.pdbx_description
1 polymer ?
#
loop_
_entity_poly.entity_id
_entity_poly.type
_entity_poly.pdbx_seq_one_letter_code
_entity_poly.pdbx_strand_id
1 'polypeptide(L)'
;MNTTTIIRQIKEYMGAYGKAYTLLYLIGAVTILTSCVKDDLYDTPHPDRGAVVVTTDWSGKSTEADIPQAYTLRIGGREQNVSAATNVFDALLAPGGYGLTVYNSPEGISIDGNKATVNPVDLTGAIEPHPGYLFASHQDISVVADDTLHVTAPMRQYVRRLD
;
A
#
# COMPACT_ATOMS: atom_id res chain seq x y z
N MET A 1 -7.73 63.22 -54.82
CA MET A 1 -7.42 62.69 -53.46
C MET A 1 -5.92 62.43 -53.46
N ASN A 2 -5.18 63.06 -52.57
CA ASN A 2 -3.71 63.14 -52.68
C ASN A 2 -3.06 61.88 -52.06
N THR A 3 -2.17 61.27 -52.78
CA THR A 3 -1.48 59.99 -52.40
C THR A 3 -0.88 60.06 -51.00
N THR A 4 -0.41 61.23 -50.59
CA THR A 4 0.19 61.50 -49.26
C THR A 4 -0.84 61.30 -48.11
N THR A 5 -2.12 61.62 -48.33
CA THR A 5 -3.20 61.47 -47.34
C THR A 5 -3.52 60.01 -47.12
N ILE A 6 -3.50 59.20 -48.17
CA ILE A 6 -3.78 57.75 -48.09
C ILE A 6 -2.69 57.01 -47.32
N ILE A 7 -1.42 57.34 -47.60
CA ILE A 7 -0.27 56.71 -46.87
C ILE A 7 -0.31 57.05 -45.38
N ARG A 8 -0.71 58.30 -45.05
CA ARG A 8 -0.84 58.68 -43.64
C ARG A 8 -1.92 57.94 -42.91
N GLN A 9 -3.10 57.77 -43.54
CA GLN A 9 -4.19 56.97 -42.96
C GLN A 9 -3.79 55.50 -42.77
N ILE A 10 -3.11 54.87 -43.73
CA ILE A 10 -2.66 53.48 -43.63
C ILE A 10 -1.67 53.33 -42.47
N LYS A 11 -0.73 54.28 -42.26
CA LYS A 11 0.18 54.23 -41.13
C LYS A 11 -0.52 54.34 -39.76
N GLU A 12 -1.53 55.19 -39.66
CA GLU A 12 -2.32 55.34 -38.44
C GLU A 12 -3.13 54.06 -38.13
N TYR A 13 -3.75 53.44 -39.16
CA TYR A 13 -4.43 52.16 -38.99
C TYR A 13 -3.49 51.03 -38.60
N MET A 14 -2.37 50.89 -39.26
CA MET A 14 -1.37 49.86 -38.91
C MET A 14 -0.78 50.06 -37.51
N GLY A 15 -0.60 51.29 -37.06
CA GLY A 15 -0.14 51.58 -35.69
C GLY A 15 -1.17 51.22 -34.61
N ALA A 16 -2.46 51.42 -34.89
CA ALA A 16 -3.53 51.09 -33.95
C ALA A 16 -3.70 49.57 -33.82
N TYR A 17 -3.65 48.83 -34.91
CA TYR A 17 -3.74 47.35 -34.88
C TYR A 17 -2.51 46.72 -34.24
N GLY A 18 -1.28 47.22 -34.50
CA GLY A 18 -0.07 46.75 -33.88
C GLY A 18 -0.10 46.84 -32.35
N LYS A 19 -0.62 47.92 -31.80
CA LYS A 19 -0.81 48.11 -30.36
C LYS A 19 -1.89 47.17 -29.78
N ALA A 20 -2.96 46.91 -30.53
CA ALA A 20 -4.01 45.99 -30.10
C ALA A 20 -3.52 44.53 -30.06
N TYR A 21 -2.75 44.10 -31.06
CA TYR A 21 -2.18 42.73 -31.06
C TYR A 21 -1.11 42.56 -29.98
N THR A 22 -0.26 43.57 -29.69
CA THR A 22 0.70 43.49 -28.57
C THR A 22 -0.02 43.43 -27.23
N LEU A 23 -1.10 44.16 -27.04
CA LEU A 23 -1.90 44.09 -25.81
C LEU A 23 -2.58 42.71 -25.65
N LEU A 24 -3.11 42.14 -26.73
CA LEU A 24 -3.74 40.83 -26.74
C LEU A 24 -2.73 39.71 -26.43
N TYR A 25 -1.51 39.81 -26.97
CA TYR A 25 -0.41 38.89 -26.69
C TYR A 25 0.07 38.96 -25.22
N LEU A 26 0.14 40.16 -24.65
CA LEU A 26 0.51 40.40 -23.26
C LEU A 26 -0.55 39.81 -22.30
N ILE A 27 -1.86 40.00 -22.62
CA ILE A 27 -2.96 39.42 -21.82
C ILE A 27 -2.96 37.90 -21.91
N GLY A 28 -2.72 37.33 -23.11
CA GLY A 28 -2.63 35.88 -23.31
C GLY A 28 -1.42 35.26 -22.58
N ALA A 29 -0.29 35.93 -22.53
CA ALA A 29 0.91 35.44 -21.81
C ALA A 29 0.72 35.48 -20.29
N VAL A 30 0.00 36.46 -19.75
CA VAL A 30 -0.28 36.55 -18.31
C VAL A 30 -1.27 35.46 -17.86
N THR A 31 -2.23 35.09 -18.70
CA THR A 31 -3.20 34.03 -18.36
C THR A 31 -2.56 32.61 -18.33
N ILE A 32 -1.48 32.39 -19.07
CA ILE A 32 -0.75 31.10 -19.04
C ILE A 32 0.07 30.94 -17.75
N LEU A 33 0.52 32.04 -17.15
CA LEU A 33 1.33 32.02 -15.93
C LEU A 33 0.51 31.81 -14.64
N THR A 34 -0.81 32.01 -14.68
CA THR A 34 -1.69 31.76 -13.52
C THR A 34 -2.28 30.35 -13.47
N SER A 35 -1.92 29.47 -14.42
CA SER A 35 -2.33 28.06 -14.45
C SER A 35 -1.46 27.12 -13.60
N CYS A 36 -0.49 27.63 -12.84
CA CYS A 36 0.03 26.89 -11.70
C CYS A 36 -0.94 27.11 -10.54
N VAL A 37 -2.07 26.41 -10.56
CA VAL A 37 -2.76 26.09 -9.32
C VAL A 37 -1.78 25.20 -8.57
N LYS A 38 -1.05 25.81 -7.66
CA LYS A 38 -0.47 25.12 -6.54
C LYS A 38 -1.69 24.63 -5.76
N ASP A 39 -2.16 23.42 -6.06
CA ASP A 39 -3.02 22.72 -5.13
C ASP A 39 -2.25 22.76 -3.83
N ASP A 40 -2.75 23.52 -2.87
CA ASP A 40 -2.28 23.46 -1.51
C ASP A 40 -2.62 22.07 -0.98
N LEU A 41 -1.77 21.10 -1.32
CA LEU A 41 -1.75 19.76 -0.70
C LEU A 41 -1.49 19.83 0.81
N TYR A 42 -1.35 21.05 1.35
CA TYR A 42 -1.12 21.30 2.77
C TYR A 42 -2.37 21.23 3.63
N ASP A 43 -3.58 21.21 3.06
CA ASP A 43 -4.85 21.11 3.80
C ASP A 43 -5.45 19.70 3.82
N THR A 44 -4.88 18.73 3.15
CA THR A 44 -5.20 17.34 3.44
C THR A 44 -4.48 16.96 4.73
N PRO A 45 -5.19 16.60 5.83
CA PRO A 45 -4.53 16.11 7.01
C PRO A 45 -3.65 14.92 6.57
N HIS A 46 -2.33 15.09 6.70
CA HIS A 46 -1.40 13.99 6.49
C HIS A 46 -1.82 12.88 7.47
N PRO A 47 -1.98 11.64 7.01
CA PRO A 47 -2.36 10.59 7.91
C PRO A 47 -1.27 10.49 9.00
N ASP A 48 -1.67 10.71 10.25
CA ASP A 48 -0.83 10.50 11.43
C ASP A 48 -0.54 9.01 11.69
N ARG A 49 -0.77 8.18 10.67
CA ARG A 49 -0.70 6.72 10.68
C ARG A 49 0.06 6.21 9.47
N GLY A 50 0.63 5.01 9.61
CA GLY A 50 1.30 4.32 8.52
C GLY A 50 0.53 3.10 8.05
N ALA A 51 0.73 2.75 6.79
CA ALA A 51 0.24 1.52 6.18
C ALA A 51 1.28 0.40 6.28
N VAL A 52 0.83 -0.86 6.24
CA VAL A 52 1.72 -2.03 6.21
C VAL A 52 1.34 -2.93 5.04
N VAL A 53 2.33 -3.26 4.22
CA VAL A 53 2.22 -4.24 3.13
C VAL A 53 3.08 -5.44 3.48
N VAL A 54 2.46 -6.61 3.55
CA VAL A 54 3.12 -7.86 3.94
C VAL A 54 3.22 -8.77 2.72
N THR A 55 4.44 -9.21 2.39
CA THR A 55 4.71 -10.23 1.37
C THR A 55 5.18 -11.51 2.08
N THR A 56 4.54 -12.64 1.83
CA THR A 56 4.94 -13.94 2.39
C THR A 56 5.99 -14.61 1.52
N ASP A 57 7.05 -15.11 2.15
CA ASP A 57 8.09 -15.90 1.50
C ASP A 57 7.98 -17.36 1.94
N TRP A 58 7.65 -18.24 0.99
CA TRP A 58 7.43 -19.67 1.19
C TRP A 58 8.66 -20.53 0.83
N SER A 59 9.81 -19.95 0.63
CA SER A 59 11.03 -20.66 0.24
C SER A 59 11.46 -21.73 1.27
N GLY A 60 11.03 -21.58 2.54
CA GLY A 60 11.34 -22.50 3.63
C GLY A 60 10.39 -23.70 3.78
N LYS A 61 9.40 -23.88 2.88
CA LYS A 61 8.50 -25.02 2.92
C LYS A 61 9.17 -26.31 2.42
N SER A 62 8.75 -27.49 2.92
CA SER A 62 9.14 -28.76 2.32
C SER A 62 8.49 -28.97 0.94
N THR A 63 9.06 -29.87 0.14
CA THR A 63 8.53 -30.17 -1.20
C THR A 63 7.15 -30.79 -1.18
N GLU A 64 6.83 -31.54 -0.12
CA GLU A 64 5.54 -32.24 0.04
C GLU A 64 4.43 -31.33 0.56
N ALA A 65 4.78 -30.17 1.13
CA ALA A 65 3.79 -29.25 1.68
C ALA A 65 3.28 -28.25 0.62
N ASP A 66 1.97 -28.15 0.52
CA ASP A 66 1.34 -27.12 -0.30
C ASP A 66 1.31 -25.78 0.42
N ILE A 67 1.34 -24.70 -0.36
CA ILE A 67 1.11 -23.36 0.18
C ILE A 67 -0.36 -23.25 0.57
N PRO A 68 -0.68 -22.84 1.81
CA PRO A 68 -2.07 -22.67 2.25
C PRO A 68 -2.81 -21.66 1.35
N GLN A 69 -4.07 -21.96 1.02
CA GLN A 69 -4.92 -21.07 0.22
C GLN A 69 -5.29 -19.79 0.98
N ALA A 70 -5.30 -19.84 2.30
CA ALA A 70 -5.58 -18.70 3.16
C ALA A 70 -4.71 -18.76 4.42
N TYR A 71 -4.39 -17.60 4.94
CA TYR A 71 -3.63 -17.43 6.17
C TYR A 71 -3.99 -16.12 6.87
N THR A 72 -3.61 -15.99 8.11
CA THR A 72 -3.95 -14.84 8.95
C THR A 72 -2.73 -13.94 9.13
N LEU A 73 -2.90 -12.65 8.88
CA LEU A 73 -2.00 -11.60 9.32
C LEU A 73 -2.50 -11.06 10.66
N ARG A 74 -1.61 -10.93 11.64
CA ARG A 74 -1.93 -10.32 12.93
C ARG A 74 -0.89 -9.24 13.28
N ILE A 75 -1.38 -8.00 13.47
CA ILE A 75 -0.55 -6.85 13.86
C ILE A 75 -1.30 -6.07 14.95
N GLY A 76 -0.64 -5.81 16.07
CA GLY A 76 -1.20 -4.98 17.14
C GLY A 76 -2.53 -5.50 17.71
N GLY A 77 -2.74 -6.82 17.73
CA GLY A 77 -3.96 -7.46 18.20
C GLY A 77 -5.12 -7.48 17.20
N ARG A 78 -4.94 -6.96 15.99
CA ARG A 78 -5.90 -7.07 14.87
C ARG A 78 -5.52 -8.21 13.96
N GLU A 79 -6.51 -8.93 13.45
CA GLU A 79 -6.34 -10.05 12.55
C GLU A 79 -7.06 -9.81 11.23
N GLN A 80 -6.43 -10.24 10.15
CA GLN A 80 -6.95 -10.16 8.79
C GLN A 80 -6.68 -11.48 8.07
N ASN A 81 -7.71 -12.11 7.52
CA ASN A 81 -7.56 -13.28 6.67
C ASN A 81 -7.23 -12.86 5.24
N VAL A 82 -6.21 -13.47 4.65
CA VAL A 82 -5.68 -13.15 3.33
C VAL A 82 -5.35 -14.41 2.55
N SER A 83 -5.28 -14.29 1.21
CA SER A 83 -4.97 -15.40 0.29
C SER A 83 -3.92 -15.06 -0.76
N ALA A 84 -3.56 -13.78 -0.93
CA ALA A 84 -2.56 -13.37 -1.90
C ALA A 84 -1.15 -13.40 -1.30
N ALA A 85 -0.11 -13.59 -2.10
CA ALA A 85 1.27 -13.56 -1.63
C ALA A 85 1.68 -12.19 -1.05
N THR A 86 1.11 -11.11 -1.57
CA THR A 86 1.31 -9.75 -1.06
C THR A 86 -0.05 -9.15 -0.70
N ASN A 87 -0.17 -8.62 0.50
CA ASN A 87 -1.41 -8.08 1.05
C ASN A 87 -1.17 -6.75 1.75
N VAL A 88 -2.09 -5.82 1.57
CA VAL A 88 -2.14 -4.60 2.37
C VAL A 88 -2.92 -4.91 3.64
N PHE A 89 -2.37 -4.57 4.80
CA PHE A 89 -3.10 -4.69 6.06
C PHE A 89 -4.26 -3.68 6.08
N ASP A 90 -5.45 -4.13 6.47
CA ASP A 90 -6.72 -3.39 6.35
C ASP A 90 -6.86 -2.19 7.31
N ALA A 91 -5.89 -2.01 8.21
CA ALA A 91 -5.88 -0.93 9.17
C ALA A 91 -4.61 -0.09 9.08
N LEU A 92 -4.76 1.22 9.09
CA LEU A 92 -3.66 2.14 9.32
C LEU A 92 -3.28 2.11 10.81
N LEU A 93 -1.99 2.00 11.08
CA LEU A 93 -1.43 1.88 12.42
C LEU A 93 -0.81 3.21 12.88
N ALA A 94 -0.92 3.52 14.16
CA ALA A 94 -0.18 4.64 14.74
C ALA A 94 1.33 4.37 14.65
N PRO A 95 2.18 5.41 14.59
CA PRO A 95 3.62 5.23 14.64
C PRO A 95 4.05 4.48 15.89
N GLY A 96 4.94 3.48 15.72
CA GLY A 96 5.43 2.68 16.86
C GLY A 96 5.87 1.28 16.46
N GLY A 97 6.29 0.52 17.47
CA GLY A 97 6.69 -0.88 17.31
C GLY A 97 5.50 -1.83 17.46
N TYR A 98 5.43 -2.84 16.59
CA TYR A 98 4.39 -3.87 16.59
C TYR A 98 5.00 -5.25 16.31
N GLY A 99 4.44 -6.29 16.92
CA GLY A 99 4.68 -7.66 16.48
C GLY A 99 3.80 -7.97 15.27
N LEU A 100 4.41 -8.37 14.15
CA LEU A 100 3.73 -8.97 13.01
C LEU A 100 3.81 -10.49 13.18
N THR A 101 2.65 -11.16 13.17
CA THR A 101 2.56 -12.62 13.11
C THR A 101 1.75 -13.02 11.89
N VAL A 102 2.27 -13.97 11.12
CA VAL A 102 1.59 -14.57 9.96
C VAL A 102 1.49 -16.06 10.21
N TYR A 103 0.30 -16.66 10.07
CA TYR A 103 0.10 -18.09 10.29
C TYR A 103 -1.10 -18.62 9.50
N ASN A 104 -1.08 -19.91 9.18
CA ASN A 104 -2.27 -20.61 8.70
C ASN A 104 -2.92 -21.39 9.86
N SER A 105 -4.18 -21.78 9.69
CA SER A 105 -4.92 -22.59 10.65
C SER A 105 -5.20 -23.96 10.03
N PRO A 106 -4.25 -24.91 10.15
CA PRO A 106 -4.41 -26.24 9.55
C PRO A 106 -5.37 -27.10 10.38
N GLU A 107 -5.89 -28.15 9.76
CA GLU A 107 -6.72 -29.14 10.45
C GLU A 107 -5.96 -29.80 11.60
N GLY A 108 -6.64 -30.06 12.70
CA GLY A 108 -6.07 -30.73 13.88
C GLY A 108 -5.18 -29.81 14.75
N ILE A 109 -5.06 -28.53 14.45
CA ILE A 109 -4.27 -27.58 15.25
C ILE A 109 -5.13 -26.38 15.60
N SER A 110 -5.18 -26.05 16.89
CA SER A 110 -5.77 -24.81 17.41
C SER A 110 -4.68 -23.78 17.69
N ILE A 111 -4.96 -22.52 17.33
CA ILE A 111 -4.04 -21.40 17.55
C ILE A 111 -4.70 -20.41 18.50
N ASP A 112 -4.03 -20.16 19.62
CA ASP A 112 -4.43 -19.16 20.61
C ASP A 112 -3.24 -18.23 20.90
N GLY A 113 -3.39 -16.98 20.48
CA GLY A 113 -2.30 -16.02 20.56
C GLY A 113 -1.05 -16.51 19.79
N ASN A 114 0.06 -16.69 20.49
CA ASN A 114 1.31 -17.20 19.94
C ASN A 114 1.53 -18.70 20.20
N LYS A 115 0.49 -19.40 20.65
CA LYS A 115 0.56 -20.82 20.98
C LYS A 115 -0.25 -21.63 19.98
N ALA A 116 0.39 -22.64 19.38
CA ALA A 116 -0.28 -23.67 18.60
C ALA A 116 -0.36 -24.96 19.42
N THR A 117 -1.51 -25.61 19.41
CA THR A 117 -1.77 -26.86 20.15
C THR A 117 -2.38 -27.87 19.19
N VAL A 118 -1.81 -29.08 19.16
CA VAL A 118 -2.42 -30.22 18.44
C VAL A 118 -3.64 -30.65 19.20
N ASN A 119 -4.78 -30.76 18.51
CA ASN A 119 -6.06 -31.06 19.12
C ASN A 119 -6.13 -32.54 19.52
N PRO A 120 -6.78 -32.88 20.64
CA PRO A 120 -7.11 -34.23 20.95
C PRO A 120 -8.20 -34.76 20.00
N VAL A 121 -8.12 -36.02 19.58
CA VAL A 121 -9.12 -36.66 18.74
C VAL A 121 -10.27 -37.29 19.56
N ASP A 122 -10.04 -37.51 20.85
CA ASP A 122 -11.01 -38.12 21.76
C ASP A 122 -10.86 -37.63 23.20
N LEU A 123 -11.74 -38.11 24.08
CA LEU A 123 -11.74 -37.79 25.51
C LEU A 123 -10.59 -38.45 26.29
N THR A 124 -9.86 -39.39 25.71
CA THR A 124 -8.71 -40.05 26.33
C THR A 124 -7.42 -39.18 26.24
N GLY A 125 -7.49 -38.09 25.44
CA GLY A 125 -6.37 -37.18 25.22
C GLY A 125 -5.40 -37.68 24.14
N ALA A 126 -5.79 -38.66 23.34
CA ALA A 126 -5.03 -39.01 22.13
C ALA A 126 -4.99 -37.82 21.18
N ILE A 127 -3.79 -37.46 20.73
CA ILE A 127 -3.62 -36.31 19.82
C ILE A 127 -3.83 -36.74 18.36
N GLU A 128 -4.18 -35.77 17.51
CA GLU A 128 -4.28 -35.97 16.06
C GLU A 128 -2.96 -36.52 15.50
N PRO A 129 -2.92 -37.73 14.94
CA PRO A 129 -1.69 -38.36 14.48
C PRO A 129 -1.13 -37.71 13.19
N HIS A 130 -2.01 -37.07 12.40
CA HIS A 130 -1.66 -36.46 11.12
C HIS A 130 -2.23 -35.07 11.00
N PRO A 131 -1.81 -34.12 11.87
CA PRO A 131 -2.28 -32.73 11.75
C PRO A 131 -1.81 -32.12 10.44
N GLY A 132 -2.52 -31.11 9.97
CA GLY A 132 -2.13 -30.37 8.79
C GLY A 132 -0.80 -29.63 8.97
N TYR A 133 -0.18 -29.24 7.87
CA TYR A 133 1.07 -28.46 7.93
C TYR A 133 0.84 -27.07 8.51
N LEU A 134 1.51 -26.78 9.62
CA LEU A 134 1.51 -25.47 10.23
C LEU A 134 2.70 -24.67 9.72
N PHE A 135 2.41 -23.49 9.19
CA PHE A 135 3.38 -22.47 8.83
C PHE A 135 3.15 -21.23 9.67
N ALA A 136 4.20 -20.62 10.13
CA ALA A 136 4.12 -19.32 10.80
C ALA A 136 5.39 -18.48 10.59
N SER A 137 5.24 -17.19 10.76
CA SER A 137 6.31 -16.21 10.82
C SER A 137 6.00 -15.23 11.93
N HIS A 138 7.02 -14.80 12.67
CA HIS A 138 6.90 -13.73 13.66
C HIS A 138 8.10 -12.81 13.56
N GLN A 139 7.87 -11.50 13.55
CA GLN A 139 8.91 -10.48 13.55
C GLN A 139 8.38 -9.15 14.11
N ASP A 140 9.28 -8.36 14.66
CA ASP A 140 8.99 -7.01 15.09
C ASP A 140 9.10 -6.05 13.90
N ILE A 141 8.15 -5.13 13.79
CA ILE A 141 8.09 -4.10 12.77
C ILE A 141 7.97 -2.72 13.40
N SER A 142 8.46 -1.69 12.72
CA SER A 142 8.32 -0.29 13.14
C SER A 142 7.53 0.48 12.09
N VAL A 143 6.41 1.04 12.49
CA VAL A 143 5.52 1.84 11.62
C VAL A 143 5.83 3.32 11.82
N VAL A 144 5.92 4.05 10.73
CA VAL A 144 6.13 5.50 10.69
C VAL A 144 4.87 6.18 10.14
N ALA A 145 4.57 7.39 10.62
CA ALA A 145 3.44 8.18 10.11
C ALA A 145 3.68 8.57 8.65
N ASP A 146 2.60 8.65 7.88
CA ASP A 146 2.60 9.07 6.47
C ASP A 146 3.52 8.23 5.57
N ASP A 147 3.75 6.95 5.94
CA ASP A 147 4.61 6.03 5.21
C ASP A 147 3.94 4.67 5.04
N THR A 148 4.41 3.91 4.05
CA THR A 148 4.00 2.53 3.79
C THR A 148 5.16 1.59 4.04
N LEU A 149 5.08 0.85 5.14
CA LEU A 149 6.07 -0.18 5.46
C LEU A 149 5.85 -1.42 4.60
N HIS A 150 6.85 -1.78 3.79
CA HIS A 150 6.90 -3.04 3.06
C HIS A 150 7.73 -4.06 3.83
N VAL A 151 7.14 -5.19 4.18
CA VAL A 151 7.80 -6.22 4.97
C VAL A 151 7.64 -7.60 4.34
N THR A 152 8.72 -8.39 4.33
CA THR A 152 8.68 -9.79 3.90
C THR A 152 8.63 -10.70 5.14
N ALA A 153 7.63 -11.58 5.19
CA ALA A 153 7.44 -12.56 6.25
C ALA A 153 7.97 -13.93 5.80
N PRO A 154 9.14 -14.39 6.31
CA PRO A 154 9.66 -15.71 5.97
C PRO A 154 8.84 -16.78 6.69
N MET A 155 8.07 -17.55 5.93
CA MET A 155 7.20 -18.59 6.47
C MET A 155 8.01 -19.82 6.82
N ARG A 156 7.95 -20.22 8.09
CA ARG A 156 8.60 -21.42 8.59
C ARG A 156 7.59 -22.54 8.80
N GLN A 157 7.95 -23.74 8.39
CA GLN A 157 7.14 -24.94 8.61
C GLN A 157 7.42 -25.51 10.01
N TYR A 158 6.41 -25.61 10.85
CA TYR A 158 6.51 -26.13 12.23
C TYR A 158 6.06 -27.57 12.37
N VAL A 159 5.15 -28.03 11.49
CA VAL A 159 4.70 -29.42 11.46
C VAL A 159 5.16 -30.06 10.16
N ARG A 160 5.82 -31.22 10.27
CA ARG A 160 6.24 -32.06 9.16
C ARG A 160 5.69 -33.45 9.35
N ARG A 161 5.35 -34.12 8.28
CA ARG A 161 5.09 -35.54 8.30
C ARG A 161 6.43 -36.30 8.30
N LEU A 162 6.51 -37.35 9.08
CA LEU A 162 7.60 -38.33 9.03
C LEU A 162 7.04 -39.52 8.24
N ASP A 163 7.61 -39.79 7.08
CA ASP A 163 7.31 -40.97 6.25
C ASP A 163 8.14 -42.16 6.74
#